data_8395480cdf58647f786efd32c4485c06
#
_entry.id   8395480cdf58647f786efd32c4485c06
#
_cell.length_a   1.000
_cell.length_b   1.000
_cell.length_c   1.000
_cell.angle_alpha   90.00
_cell.angle_beta   90.00
_cell.angle_gamma   90.00
#
_symmetry.space_group_name_H-M   'P 1'
#
loop_
_entity.id
_entity.type
_entity.pdbx_description
1 polymer ?
#
loop_
_entity_poly.entity_id
_entity_poly.type
_entity_poly.pdbx_seq_one_letter_code
_entity_poly.pdbx_strand_id
1 'polypeptide(L)'
;MKKENDFGRDSIPLLVLKISIPFMFAQFVNVLYSIVDRIYIGNIPVIGADSLAGAGVCAPIITLLSSFGTLIGIGGSVLFSVRLGAGDEKSAKQILANSFSMLLIFSGILTIVFLLTKDYLLRWFGASADIFPYANTYMTIYTLDRKSVV
;
A
#
# COMPACT_ATOMS: atom_id res chain seq x y z
N MET A 1 31.98 -11.84 -7.66
CA MET A 1 31.25 -12.28 -6.45
C MET A 1 30.74 -11.03 -5.75
N LYS A 2 29.41 -10.81 -5.69
CA LYS A 2 28.83 -9.73 -4.87
C LYS A 2 29.09 -10.09 -3.41
N LYS A 3 29.80 -9.21 -2.68
CA LYS A 3 30.01 -9.35 -1.25
C LYS A 3 28.64 -9.33 -0.59
N GLU A 4 28.15 -10.44 -0.08
CA GLU A 4 26.92 -10.49 0.72
C GLU A 4 27.13 -9.61 1.95
N ASN A 5 26.08 -8.85 2.30
CA ASN A 5 26.12 -7.99 3.48
C ASN A 5 26.15 -8.89 4.73
N ASP A 6 27.19 -8.80 5.52
CA ASP A 6 27.26 -9.49 6.80
C ASP A 6 26.66 -8.58 7.89
N PHE A 7 25.39 -8.84 8.23
CA PHE A 7 24.65 -8.07 9.23
C PHE A 7 25.28 -8.13 10.65
N GLY A 8 26.19 -9.09 10.89
CA GLY A 8 26.85 -9.24 12.18
C GLY A 8 28.23 -8.57 12.27
N ARG A 9 28.84 -8.22 11.12
CA ARG A 9 30.26 -7.74 11.07
C ARG A 9 30.44 -6.40 10.39
N ASP A 10 29.51 -6.01 9.48
CA ASP A 10 29.60 -4.72 8.78
C ASP A 10 29.25 -3.57 9.73
N SER A 11 29.85 -2.40 9.52
CA SER A 11 29.54 -1.21 10.30
C SER A 11 28.08 -0.80 10.07
N ILE A 12 27.33 -0.62 11.14
CA ILE A 12 25.89 -0.31 11.11
C ILE A 12 25.55 0.89 10.20
N PRO A 13 26.28 2.03 10.25
CA PRO A 13 25.96 3.18 9.39
C PRO A 13 26.10 2.86 7.89
N LEU A 14 27.14 2.11 7.53
CA LEU A 14 27.39 1.74 6.13
C LEU A 14 26.34 0.76 5.62
N LEU A 15 25.92 -0.18 6.45
CA LEU A 15 24.87 -1.15 6.14
C LEU A 15 23.52 -0.45 5.93
N VAL A 16 23.16 0.47 6.82
CA VAL A 16 21.93 1.28 6.70
C VAL A 16 21.94 2.08 5.41
N LEU A 17 23.02 2.80 5.09
CA LEU A 17 23.14 3.55 3.85
C LEU A 17 23.00 2.67 2.61
N LYS A 18 23.65 1.51 2.61
CA LYS A 18 23.66 0.59 1.48
C LYS A 18 22.28 -0.01 1.18
N ILE A 19 21.46 -0.20 2.22
CA ILE A 19 20.09 -0.70 2.09
C ILE A 19 19.11 0.44 1.79
N SER A 20 19.31 1.61 2.42
CA SER A 20 18.41 2.76 2.29
C SER A 20 18.46 3.41 0.91
N ILE A 21 19.63 3.52 0.28
CA ILE A 21 19.78 4.17 -1.03
C ILE A 21 18.90 3.51 -2.11
N PRO A 22 18.95 2.18 -2.33
CA PRO A 22 18.06 1.54 -3.31
C PRO A 22 16.58 1.69 -2.97
N PHE A 23 16.24 1.63 -1.67
CA PHE A 23 14.87 1.82 -1.21
C PHE A 23 14.37 3.25 -1.46
N MET A 24 15.18 4.26 -1.15
CA MET A 24 14.86 5.66 -1.43
C MET A 24 14.67 5.91 -2.94
N PHE A 25 15.53 5.31 -3.77
CA PHE A 25 15.39 5.41 -5.22
C PHE A 25 14.09 4.77 -5.72
N ALA A 26 13.74 3.60 -5.20
CA ALA A 26 12.47 2.95 -5.52
C ALA A 26 11.26 3.82 -5.12
N GLN A 27 11.31 4.43 -3.94
CA GLN A 27 10.26 5.36 -3.48
C GLN A 27 10.17 6.61 -4.35
N PHE A 28 11.32 7.17 -4.76
CA PHE A 28 11.36 8.32 -5.67
C PHE A 28 10.69 7.99 -7.01
N VAL A 29 10.99 6.84 -7.60
CA VAL A 29 10.34 6.38 -8.84
C VAL A 29 8.83 6.21 -8.64
N ASN A 30 8.40 5.66 -7.50
CA ASN A 30 6.99 5.49 -7.18
C ASN A 30 6.24 6.85 -7.07
N VAL A 31 6.88 7.84 -6.46
CA VAL A 31 6.33 9.21 -6.40
C VAL A 31 6.25 9.83 -7.79
N LEU A 32 7.29 9.68 -8.62
CA LEU A 32 7.26 10.16 -10.01
C LEU A 32 6.12 9.51 -10.80
N TYR A 33 5.95 8.20 -10.67
CA TYR A 33 4.84 7.49 -11.28
C TYR A 33 3.48 8.09 -10.89
N SER A 34 3.27 8.34 -9.60
CA SER A 34 2.05 8.94 -9.09
C SER A 34 1.81 10.37 -9.62
N ILE A 35 2.87 11.15 -9.82
CA ILE A 35 2.77 12.50 -10.40
C ILE A 35 2.36 12.41 -11.87
N VAL A 36 3.02 11.54 -12.63
CA VAL A 36 2.73 11.33 -14.06
C VAL A 36 1.30 10.85 -14.24
N ASP A 37 0.84 9.90 -13.43
CA ASP A 37 -0.53 9.40 -13.47
C ASP A 37 -1.56 10.53 -13.26
N ARG A 38 -1.34 11.39 -12.27
CA ARG A 38 -2.20 12.55 -12.02
C ARG A 38 -2.20 13.57 -13.17
N ILE A 39 -1.05 13.78 -13.82
CA ILE A 39 -0.95 14.64 -15.00
C ILE A 39 -1.78 14.06 -16.14
N TYR A 40 -1.68 12.75 -16.38
CA TYR A 40 -2.48 12.09 -17.42
C TYR A 40 -3.98 12.20 -17.15
N ILE A 41 -4.41 11.88 -15.93
CA ILE A 41 -5.83 11.98 -15.54
C ILE A 41 -6.33 13.42 -15.71
N GLY A 42 -5.58 14.42 -15.24
CA GLY A 42 -5.96 15.83 -15.30
C GLY A 42 -6.05 16.40 -16.73
N ASN A 43 -5.33 15.81 -17.69
CA ASN A 43 -5.34 16.24 -19.08
C ASN A 43 -6.37 15.51 -19.96
N ILE A 44 -7.24 14.66 -19.38
CA ILE A 44 -8.33 14.04 -20.14
C ILE A 44 -9.31 15.14 -20.56
N PRO A 45 -9.59 15.30 -21.87
CA PRO A 45 -10.53 16.34 -22.33
C PRO A 45 -11.91 16.16 -21.69
N VAL A 46 -12.52 17.27 -21.29
CA VAL A 46 -13.87 17.39 -20.71
C VAL A 46 -14.01 16.86 -19.27
N ILE A 47 -13.42 15.71 -18.94
CA ILE A 47 -13.65 15.02 -17.64
C ILE A 47 -12.42 15.01 -16.72
N GLY A 48 -11.29 15.57 -17.16
CA GLY A 48 -10.02 15.48 -16.44
C GLY A 48 -10.06 16.09 -15.03
N ALA A 49 -10.68 17.27 -14.91
CA ALA A 49 -10.81 17.96 -13.62
C ALA A 49 -11.66 17.16 -12.63
N ASP A 50 -12.81 16.63 -13.08
CA ASP A 50 -13.73 15.86 -12.24
C ASP A 50 -13.15 14.50 -11.87
N SER A 51 -12.43 13.87 -12.80
CA SER A 51 -11.71 12.60 -12.56
C SER A 51 -10.58 12.77 -11.54
N LEU A 52 -9.82 13.87 -11.64
CA LEU A 52 -8.76 14.19 -10.70
C LEU A 52 -9.31 14.53 -9.31
N ALA A 53 -10.42 15.28 -9.25
CA ALA A 53 -11.13 15.56 -8.00
C ALA A 53 -11.68 14.27 -7.38
N GLY A 54 -12.25 13.37 -8.19
CA GLY A 54 -12.73 12.06 -7.76
C GLY A 54 -11.61 11.20 -7.16
N ALA A 55 -10.46 11.14 -7.82
CA ALA A 55 -9.27 10.46 -7.29
C ALA A 55 -8.78 11.10 -5.97
N GLY A 56 -8.88 12.42 -5.86
CA GLY A 56 -8.54 13.18 -4.64
C GLY A 56 -9.43 12.80 -3.44
N VAL A 57 -10.73 12.68 -3.65
CA VAL A 57 -11.70 12.25 -2.62
C VAL A 57 -11.42 10.80 -2.18
N CYS A 58 -10.99 9.94 -3.09
CA CYS A 58 -10.65 8.55 -2.80
C CYS A 58 -9.34 8.40 -2.01
N ALA A 59 -8.40 9.35 -2.12
CA ALA A 59 -7.06 9.23 -1.55
C ALA A 59 -7.03 8.97 -0.03
N PRO A 60 -7.78 9.69 0.83
CA PRO A 60 -7.81 9.41 2.27
C PRO A 60 -8.37 8.01 2.58
N ILE A 61 -9.39 7.58 1.83
CA ILE A 61 -10.03 6.27 1.99
C ILE A 61 -9.03 5.16 1.64
N ILE A 62 -8.30 5.33 0.53
CA ILE A 62 -7.25 4.42 0.08
C ILE A 62 -6.12 4.34 1.11
N THR A 63 -5.71 5.49 1.67
CA THR A 63 -4.68 5.54 2.70
C THR A 63 -5.11 4.77 3.96
N LEU A 64 -6.35 4.94 4.39
CA LEU A 64 -6.91 4.22 5.53
C LEU A 64 -6.91 2.70 5.29
N LEU A 65 -7.35 2.25 4.11
CA LEU A 65 -7.29 0.85 3.71
C LEU A 65 -5.87 0.30 3.70
N SER A 66 -4.93 1.06 3.15
CA SER A 66 -3.52 0.67 3.04
C SER A 66 -2.85 0.56 4.41
N SER A 67 -3.28 1.37 5.38
CA SER A 67 -2.72 1.38 6.74
C SER A 67 -2.90 0.03 7.44
N PHE A 68 -4.02 -0.66 7.24
CA PHE A 68 -4.22 -2.01 7.80
C PHE A 68 -3.25 -3.04 7.23
N GLY A 69 -3.03 -3.01 5.90
CA GLY A 69 -2.05 -3.89 5.26
C GLY A 69 -0.62 -3.61 5.75
N THR A 70 -0.27 -2.32 5.85
CA THR A 70 1.03 -1.86 6.34
C THR A 70 1.25 -2.26 7.79
N LEU A 71 0.25 -2.13 8.65
CA LEU A 71 0.32 -2.54 10.06
C LEU A 71 0.68 -4.02 10.21
N ILE A 72 -0.03 -4.89 9.50
CA ILE A 72 0.22 -6.33 9.55
C ILE A 72 1.56 -6.68 8.88
N GLY A 73 1.86 -6.07 7.74
CA GLY A 73 3.07 -6.32 6.97
C GLY A 73 4.34 -5.90 7.73
N ILE A 74 4.39 -4.66 8.22
CA ILE A 74 5.55 -4.16 8.98
C ILE A 74 5.65 -4.87 10.33
N GLY A 75 4.54 -5.01 11.06
CA GLY A 75 4.52 -5.71 12.34
C GLY A 75 5.01 -7.15 12.23
N GLY A 76 4.50 -7.87 11.23
CA GLY A 76 4.92 -9.25 10.94
C GLY A 76 6.40 -9.35 10.53
N SER A 77 6.87 -8.44 9.68
CA SER A 77 8.26 -8.46 9.19
C SER A 77 9.28 -8.20 10.30
N VAL A 78 8.99 -7.30 11.23
CA VAL A 78 9.85 -7.03 12.40
C VAL A 78 9.95 -8.26 13.30
N LEU A 79 8.82 -8.86 13.66
CA LEU A 79 8.80 -10.06 14.51
C LEU A 79 9.50 -11.25 13.82
N PHE A 80 9.25 -11.42 12.52
CA PHE A 80 9.94 -12.42 11.70
C PHE A 80 11.46 -12.26 11.76
N SER A 81 11.95 -11.03 11.52
CA SER A 81 13.38 -10.73 11.48
C SER A 81 14.06 -10.96 12.84
N VAL A 82 13.40 -10.59 13.94
CA VAL A 82 13.91 -10.82 15.29
C VAL A 82 14.05 -12.32 15.60
N ARG A 83 13.03 -13.12 15.25
CA ARG A 83 13.08 -14.58 15.49
C ARG A 83 14.11 -15.27 14.59
N LEU A 84 14.19 -14.84 13.34
CA LEU A 84 15.18 -15.36 12.41
C LEU A 84 16.62 -15.05 12.88
N GLY A 85 16.86 -13.82 13.35
CA GLY A 85 18.14 -13.40 13.90
C GLY A 85 18.53 -14.12 15.19
N ALA A 86 17.54 -14.56 15.98
CA ALA A 86 17.75 -15.39 17.16
C ALA A 86 18.00 -16.89 16.84
N GLY A 87 17.96 -17.27 15.55
CA GLY A 87 18.14 -18.67 15.12
C GLY A 87 16.87 -19.53 15.28
N ASP A 88 15.74 -18.94 15.69
CA ASP A 88 14.48 -19.65 15.85
C ASP A 88 13.67 -19.64 14.53
N GLU A 89 14.16 -20.43 13.57
CA GLU A 89 13.52 -20.55 12.25
C GLU A 89 12.08 -21.06 12.33
N LYS A 90 11.76 -21.90 13.30
CA LYS A 90 10.42 -22.47 13.44
C LYS A 90 9.40 -21.38 13.78
N SER A 91 9.69 -20.57 14.79
CA SER A 91 8.84 -19.44 15.15
C SER A 91 8.79 -18.37 14.05
N ALA A 92 9.90 -18.10 13.35
CA ALA A 92 9.93 -17.19 12.22
C ALA A 92 8.97 -17.64 11.12
N LYS A 93 8.99 -18.90 10.70
CA LYS A 93 8.06 -19.46 9.70
C LYS A 93 6.60 -19.39 10.15
N GLN A 94 6.31 -19.61 11.44
CA GLN A 94 4.96 -19.48 11.99
C GLN A 94 4.48 -18.01 11.94
N ILE A 95 5.32 -17.06 12.30
CA ILE A 95 4.98 -15.62 12.23
C ILE A 95 4.66 -15.22 10.78
N LEU A 96 5.46 -15.66 9.82
CA LEU A 96 5.23 -15.38 8.40
C LEU A 96 3.89 -15.95 7.94
N ALA A 97 3.62 -17.21 8.25
CA ALA A 97 2.35 -17.87 7.90
C ALA A 97 1.14 -17.18 8.55
N ASN A 98 1.25 -16.82 9.82
CA ASN A 98 0.17 -16.12 10.54
C ASN A 98 -0.05 -14.71 9.97
N SER A 99 1.00 -13.94 9.68
CA SER A 99 0.89 -12.61 9.08
C SER A 99 0.24 -12.69 7.70
N PHE A 100 0.61 -13.67 6.89
CA PHE A 100 0.00 -13.90 5.57
C PHE A 100 -1.49 -14.26 5.69
N SER A 101 -1.83 -15.17 6.61
CA SER A 101 -3.23 -15.56 6.87
C SER A 101 -4.05 -14.37 7.37
N MET A 102 -3.49 -13.56 8.28
CA MET A 102 -4.14 -12.32 8.74
C MET A 102 -4.37 -11.35 7.58
N LEU A 103 -3.38 -11.13 6.73
CA LEU A 103 -3.53 -10.26 5.55
C LEU A 103 -4.68 -10.72 4.66
N LEU A 104 -4.78 -12.02 4.37
CA LEU A 104 -5.86 -12.57 3.54
C LEU A 104 -7.24 -12.36 4.19
N ILE A 105 -7.37 -12.68 5.48
CA ILE A 105 -8.64 -12.54 6.20
C ILE A 105 -9.05 -11.07 6.28
N PHE A 106 -8.16 -10.18 6.72
CA PHE A 106 -8.45 -8.76 6.83
C PHE A 106 -8.72 -8.12 5.47
N SER A 107 -7.97 -8.48 4.43
CA SER A 107 -8.21 -8.01 3.06
C SER A 107 -9.61 -8.41 2.58
N GLY A 108 -10.04 -9.65 2.82
CA GLY A 108 -11.38 -10.12 2.48
C GLY A 108 -12.47 -9.34 3.22
N ILE A 109 -12.35 -9.23 4.54
CA ILE A 109 -13.31 -8.49 5.38
C ILE A 109 -13.38 -7.02 4.95
N LEU A 110 -12.23 -6.35 4.83
CA LEU A 110 -12.17 -4.95 4.43
C LEU A 110 -12.76 -4.72 3.04
N THR A 111 -12.50 -5.62 2.08
CA THR A 111 -13.08 -5.53 0.75
C THR A 111 -14.61 -5.56 0.81
N ILE A 112 -15.19 -6.50 1.57
CA ILE A 112 -16.65 -6.61 1.71
C ILE A 112 -17.22 -5.37 2.39
N VAL A 113 -16.66 -4.97 3.52
CA VAL A 113 -17.10 -3.77 4.26
C VAL A 113 -17.04 -2.53 3.37
N PHE A 114 -15.96 -2.35 2.63
CA PHE A 114 -15.80 -1.21 1.74
C PHE A 114 -16.75 -1.21 0.56
N LEU A 115 -17.00 -2.36 -0.06
CA LEU A 115 -17.98 -2.44 -1.15
C LEU A 115 -19.40 -2.11 -0.68
N LEU A 116 -19.73 -2.44 0.57
CA LEU A 116 -21.03 -2.12 1.15
C LEU A 116 -21.15 -0.66 1.62
N THR A 117 -20.06 -0.06 2.04
CA THR A 117 -20.06 1.30 2.65
C THR A 117 -19.49 2.39 1.73
N LYS A 118 -18.98 2.03 0.54
CA LYS A 118 -18.29 2.96 -0.38
C LYS A 118 -19.09 4.22 -0.69
N ASP A 119 -20.40 4.08 -0.94
CA ASP A 119 -21.25 5.20 -1.33
C ASP A 119 -21.43 6.20 -0.19
N TYR A 120 -21.54 5.69 1.05
CA TYR A 120 -21.59 6.53 2.25
C TYR A 120 -20.26 7.25 2.48
N LEU A 121 -19.16 6.52 2.36
CA LEU A 121 -17.81 7.06 2.56
C LEU A 121 -17.51 8.15 1.52
N LEU A 122 -17.77 7.91 0.25
CA LEU A 122 -17.54 8.89 -0.81
C LEU A 122 -18.30 10.19 -0.58
N ARG A 123 -19.58 10.10 -0.19
CA ARG A 123 -20.39 11.27 0.14
C ARG A 123 -19.87 12.00 1.38
N TRP A 124 -19.45 11.25 2.39
CA TRP A 124 -18.94 11.83 3.64
C TRP A 124 -17.60 12.53 3.45
N PHE A 125 -16.79 12.03 2.53
CA PHE A 125 -15.51 12.65 2.14
C PHE A 125 -15.65 13.77 1.08
N GLY A 126 -16.88 14.17 0.75
CA GLY A 126 -17.15 15.37 -0.04
C GLY A 126 -17.29 15.14 -1.56
N ALA A 127 -17.61 13.92 -2.00
CA ALA A 127 -17.94 13.69 -3.39
C ALA A 127 -19.26 14.41 -3.74
N SER A 128 -19.19 15.50 -4.53
CA SER A 128 -20.35 16.16 -5.09
C SER A 128 -21.06 15.27 -6.12
N ALA A 129 -22.30 15.63 -6.49
CA ALA A 129 -23.07 14.86 -7.47
C ALA A 129 -22.33 14.66 -8.80
N ASP A 130 -21.59 15.66 -9.24
CA ASP A 130 -20.83 15.64 -10.49
C ASP A 130 -19.57 14.77 -10.40
N ILE A 131 -18.90 14.72 -9.25
CA ILE A 131 -17.68 13.99 -9.02
C ILE A 131 -17.94 12.52 -8.63
N PHE A 132 -19.10 12.24 -8.04
CA PHE A 132 -19.45 10.92 -7.50
C PHE A 132 -19.32 9.76 -8.50
N PRO A 133 -19.76 9.87 -9.77
CA PRO A 133 -19.60 8.77 -10.74
C PRO A 133 -18.14 8.40 -10.97
N TYR A 134 -17.26 9.39 -11.07
CA TYR A 134 -15.83 9.18 -11.29
C TYR A 134 -15.14 8.59 -10.06
N ALA A 135 -15.44 9.13 -8.88
CA ALA A 135 -14.94 8.62 -7.60
C ALA A 135 -15.38 7.17 -7.35
N ASN A 136 -16.65 6.85 -7.62
CA ASN A 136 -17.20 5.51 -7.44
C ASN A 136 -16.56 4.49 -8.40
N THR A 137 -16.37 4.86 -9.66
CA THR A 137 -15.70 4.00 -10.64
C THR A 137 -14.22 3.77 -10.24
N TYR A 138 -13.51 4.83 -9.91
CA TYR A 138 -12.12 4.74 -9.46
C TYR A 138 -11.97 3.85 -8.23
N MET A 139 -12.81 4.06 -7.22
CA MET A 139 -12.79 3.30 -5.98
C MET A 139 -13.13 1.83 -6.19
N THR A 140 -14.07 1.52 -7.08
CA THR A 140 -14.46 0.16 -7.42
C THR A 140 -13.30 -0.59 -8.09
N ILE A 141 -12.68 0.03 -9.09
CA ILE A 141 -11.53 -0.53 -9.80
C ILE A 141 -10.37 -0.75 -8.82
N TYR A 142 -10.05 0.26 -8.02
CA TYR A 142 -8.97 0.18 -7.04
C TYR A 142 -9.19 -0.93 -5.99
N THR A 143 -10.42 -1.10 -5.52
CA THR A 143 -10.75 -2.14 -4.52
C THR A 143 -10.68 -3.54 -5.12
N LEU A 144 -11.03 -3.70 -6.41
CA LEU A 144 -10.94 -4.97 -7.13
C LEU A 144 -9.50 -5.31 -7.53
N ASP A 145 -8.73 -4.32 -7.99
CA ASP A 145 -7.33 -4.50 -8.40
C ASP A 145 -6.44 -4.91 -7.22
N ARG A 146 -6.75 -4.44 -6.02
CA ARG A 146 -6.03 -4.82 -4.80
C ARG A 146 -6.08 -6.32 -4.48
N LYS A 147 -7.01 -7.08 -5.05
CA LYS A 147 -7.03 -8.55 -4.97
C LYS A 147 -5.91 -9.20 -5.77
N SER A 148 -5.32 -8.50 -6.74
CA SER A 148 -4.25 -9.03 -7.60
C SER A 148 -2.83 -8.72 -7.11
N VAL A 149 -2.67 -7.92 -6.04
CA VAL A 149 -1.37 -7.43 -5.52
C VAL A 149 -0.97 -8.07 -4.18
N VAL A 150 -1.74 -9.06 -3.68
CA VAL A 150 -1.39 -9.82 -2.46
C VAL A 150 -0.76 -11.15 -2.79
#